data_ae4ddd3ea94de0be3f07f9dbb02b159f
#
_entry.id   ae4ddd3ea94de0be3f07f9dbb02b159f
#
_cell.length_a   1.000
_cell.length_b   1.000
_cell.length_c   1.000
_cell.angle_alpha   90.00
_cell.angle_beta   90.00
_cell.angle_gamma   90.00
#
_symmetry.space_group_name_H-M   'P 1'
#
loop_
_entity.id
_entity.type
_entity.pdbx_description
1 polymer ?
#
loop_
_entity_poly.entity_id
_entity_poly.type
_entity_poly.pdbx_seq_one_letter_code
_entity_poly.pdbx_strand_id
1 'polypeptide(L)'
;QIIINSAKPQRLNLPYTTMVVHSTAAWADAHIDADKEMSKTHLVAAVGELLGICAQDAPHQDLHHWRYAKPQVVAPTAAHATGFAAADDHHIALCGDWLLSGDLASAYLSGQRLAAHLLKSL
;
A
#
# COMPACT_ATOMS: atom_id res chain seq x y z
N GLN A 1 9.52 -0.93 6.69
CA GLN A 1 8.56 -1.34 7.73
C GLN A 1 8.50 -2.85 7.83
N ILE A 2 8.50 -3.40 9.04
CA ILE A 2 8.32 -4.85 9.28
C ILE A 2 7.01 -5.03 10.05
N ILE A 3 6.16 -5.91 9.56
CA ILE A 3 4.86 -6.24 10.15
C ILE A 3 4.87 -7.74 10.49
N ILE A 4 4.74 -8.07 11.77
CA ILE A 4 4.58 -9.46 12.22
C ILE A 4 3.13 -9.87 11.95
N ASN A 5 2.90 -10.53 10.82
CA ASN A 5 1.56 -10.84 10.37
C ASN A 5 0.87 -11.92 11.22
N SER A 6 1.63 -12.87 11.75
CA SER A 6 1.13 -13.89 12.69
C SER A 6 0.68 -13.34 14.05
N ALA A 7 1.13 -12.14 14.44
CA ALA A 7 0.72 -11.49 15.68
C ALA A 7 -0.59 -10.70 15.58
N LYS A 8 -1.19 -10.60 14.39
CA LYS A 8 -2.47 -9.91 14.21
C LYS A 8 -3.62 -10.72 14.81
N PRO A 9 -4.68 -10.06 15.31
CA PRO A 9 -5.88 -10.73 15.80
C PRO A 9 -6.48 -11.69 14.74
N GLN A 10 -7.05 -12.80 15.21
CA GLN A 10 -7.72 -13.81 14.38
C GLN A 10 -6.80 -14.53 13.36
N ARG A 11 -5.49 -14.48 13.52
CA ARG A 11 -4.56 -15.31 12.74
C ARG A 11 -4.40 -16.68 13.40
N LEU A 12 -4.16 -17.69 12.55
CA LEU A 12 -3.88 -19.04 13.03
C LEU A 12 -2.61 -19.04 13.89
N ASN A 13 -2.65 -19.76 15.01
CA ASN A 13 -1.49 -19.96 15.85
C ASN A 13 -0.60 -21.02 15.20
N LEU A 14 0.37 -20.58 14.43
CA LEU A 14 1.29 -21.45 13.69
C LEU A 14 2.61 -21.58 14.46
N PRO A 15 3.35 -22.69 14.28
CA PRO A 15 4.64 -22.90 14.94
C PRO A 15 5.77 -21.99 14.40
N TYR A 16 5.46 -21.12 13.44
CA TYR A 16 6.40 -20.20 12.82
C TYR A 16 5.83 -18.78 12.77
N THR A 17 6.72 -17.80 12.77
CA THR A 17 6.38 -16.39 12.62
C THR A 17 6.31 -16.01 11.15
N THR A 18 5.22 -15.36 10.73
CA THR A 18 5.12 -14.78 9.41
C THR A 18 5.30 -13.27 9.46
N MET A 19 6.10 -12.74 8.56
CA MET A 19 6.39 -11.32 8.45
C MET A 19 6.08 -10.79 7.06
N VAL A 20 5.64 -9.53 7.00
CA VAL A 20 5.58 -8.75 5.76
C VAL A 20 6.55 -7.59 5.91
N VAL A 21 7.45 -7.46 4.95
CA VAL A 21 8.50 -6.45 4.96
C VAL A 21 8.28 -5.50 3.79
N HIS A 22 8.17 -4.21 4.11
CA HIS A 22 8.13 -3.16 3.10
C HIS A 22 9.46 -2.41 3.12
N SER A 23 10.09 -2.24 1.96
CA SER A 23 11.21 -1.32 1.78
C SER A 23 10.78 0.13 2.00
N THR A 24 11.73 1.04 2.04
CA THR A 24 11.44 2.48 1.90
C THR A 24 11.12 2.79 0.43
N ALA A 25 10.38 3.88 0.18
CA ALA A 25 10.08 4.33 -1.18
C ALA A 25 11.37 4.62 -1.95
N ALA A 26 12.32 5.34 -1.36
CA ALA A 26 13.60 5.66 -1.99
C ALA A 26 14.41 4.41 -2.39
N TRP A 27 14.40 3.37 -1.55
CA TRP A 27 15.04 2.11 -1.90
C TRP A 27 14.30 1.39 -3.03
N ALA A 28 12.96 1.37 -2.98
CA ALA A 28 12.14 0.76 -4.01
C ALA A 28 12.34 1.44 -5.37
N ASP A 29 12.35 2.78 -5.41
CA ASP A 29 12.56 3.55 -6.64
C ASP A 29 13.94 3.28 -7.25
N ALA A 30 14.99 3.17 -6.42
CA ALA A 30 16.33 2.86 -6.87
C ALA A 30 16.49 1.42 -7.41
N HIS A 31 15.59 0.50 -7.04
CA HIS A 31 15.69 -0.94 -7.36
C HIS A 31 14.50 -1.47 -8.14
N ILE A 32 13.64 -0.59 -8.66
CA ILE A 32 12.37 -0.99 -9.31
C ILE A 32 12.59 -1.89 -10.54
N ASP A 33 13.68 -1.70 -11.25
CA ASP A 33 14.07 -2.46 -12.43
C ASP A 33 15.22 -3.45 -12.14
N ALA A 34 15.63 -3.58 -10.88
CA ALA A 34 16.66 -4.53 -10.47
C ALA A 34 16.14 -5.98 -10.53
N ASP A 35 17.08 -6.93 -10.60
CA ASP A 35 16.75 -8.36 -10.53
C ASP A 35 16.01 -8.70 -9.24
N LYS A 36 14.91 -9.47 -9.38
CA LYS A 36 14.01 -9.83 -8.28
C LYS A 36 14.73 -10.63 -7.18
N GLU A 37 15.57 -11.59 -7.57
CA GLU A 37 16.27 -12.44 -6.61
C GLU A 37 17.35 -11.67 -5.87
N MET A 38 18.05 -10.78 -6.55
CA MET A 38 19.04 -9.89 -5.94
C MET A 38 18.36 -8.94 -4.94
N SER A 39 17.25 -8.34 -5.32
CA SER A 39 16.45 -7.46 -4.45
C SER A 39 15.92 -8.21 -3.21
N LYS A 40 15.44 -9.44 -3.39
CA LYS A 40 14.99 -10.31 -2.30
C LYS A 40 16.15 -10.62 -1.34
N THR A 41 17.29 -11.01 -1.85
CA THR A 41 18.50 -11.30 -1.06
C THR A 41 18.92 -10.11 -0.20
N HIS A 42 18.93 -8.91 -0.77
CA HIS A 42 19.25 -7.68 -0.02
C HIS A 42 18.25 -7.40 1.10
N LEU A 43 16.95 -7.52 0.82
CA LEU A 43 15.91 -7.27 1.84
C LEU A 43 15.94 -8.31 2.95
N VAL A 44 16.13 -9.59 2.62
CA VAL A 44 16.25 -10.67 3.61
C VAL A 44 17.49 -10.46 4.50
N ALA A 45 18.63 -10.10 3.92
CA ALA A 45 19.83 -9.78 4.68
C ALA A 45 19.59 -8.60 5.64
N ALA A 46 19.00 -7.50 5.15
CA ALA A 46 18.67 -6.33 5.97
C ALA A 46 17.71 -6.67 7.14
N VAL A 47 16.74 -7.55 6.92
CA VAL A 47 15.84 -8.03 7.98
C VAL A 47 16.60 -8.85 9.02
N GLY A 48 17.48 -9.75 8.56
CA GLY A 48 18.33 -10.57 9.44
C GLY A 48 19.19 -9.70 10.36
N GLU A 49 19.84 -8.70 9.77
CA GLU A 49 20.68 -7.74 10.48
C GLU A 49 19.88 -6.90 11.50
N LEU A 50 18.73 -6.37 11.06
CA LEU A 50 17.88 -5.51 11.90
C LEU A 50 17.26 -6.26 13.10
N LEU A 51 16.90 -7.51 12.91
CA LEU A 51 16.21 -8.32 13.94
C LEU A 51 17.15 -9.28 14.69
N GLY A 52 18.41 -9.42 14.28
CA GLY A 52 19.36 -10.36 14.86
C GLY A 52 18.97 -11.83 14.63
N ILE A 53 18.40 -12.17 13.47
CA ILE A 53 17.94 -13.52 13.13
C ILE A 53 18.55 -14.02 11.82
N CYS A 54 18.60 -15.33 11.62
CA CYS A 54 18.97 -15.93 10.33
C CYS A 54 17.77 -15.91 9.36
N ALA A 55 17.43 -14.73 8.83
CA ALA A 55 16.27 -14.58 7.95
C ALA A 55 16.41 -15.37 6.64
N GLN A 56 17.65 -15.68 6.21
CA GLN A 56 17.94 -16.50 5.04
C GLN A 56 17.41 -17.94 5.16
N ASP A 57 17.32 -18.44 6.39
CA ASP A 57 16.88 -19.82 6.67
C ASP A 57 15.34 -19.94 6.74
N ALA A 58 14.62 -18.86 6.47
CA ALA A 58 13.16 -18.88 6.43
C ALA A 58 12.68 -19.86 5.34
N PRO A 59 11.78 -20.80 5.65
CA PRO A 59 11.36 -21.87 4.72
C PRO A 59 10.55 -21.35 3.54
N HIS A 60 10.03 -20.14 3.64
CA HIS A 60 9.31 -19.47 2.56
C HIS A 60 9.71 -17.99 2.50
N GLN A 61 10.09 -17.55 1.31
CA GLN A 61 10.43 -16.17 1.02
C GLN A 61 9.93 -15.82 -0.37
N ASP A 62 9.16 -14.76 -0.49
CA ASP A 62 8.76 -14.21 -1.77
C ASP A 62 8.90 -12.69 -1.77
N LEU A 63 9.15 -12.13 -2.95
CA LEU A 63 9.22 -10.69 -3.19
C LEU A 63 8.22 -10.29 -4.25
N HIS A 64 7.47 -9.24 -4.00
CA HIS A 64 6.59 -8.62 -4.97
C HIS A 64 6.94 -7.15 -5.17
N HIS A 65 7.14 -6.74 -6.43
CA HIS A 65 7.35 -5.34 -6.80
C HIS A 65 6.00 -4.69 -7.12
N TRP A 66 5.58 -3.77 -6.26
CA TRP A 66 4.40 -2.94 -6.49
C TRP A 66 4.81 -1.63 -7.16
N ARG A 67 4.91 -1.60 -8.48
CA ARG A 67 5.35 -0.42 -9.24
C ARG A 67 4.44 0.80 -9.00
N TYR A 68 3.17 0.58 -8.80
CA TYR A 68 2.15 1.63 -8.58
C TYR A 68 1.56 1.59 -7.17
N ALA A 69 2.42 1.44 -6.16
CA ALA A 69 2.00 1.27 -4.77
C ALA A 69 1.41 2.53 -4.13
N LYS A 70 1.81 3.71 -4.62
CA LYS A 70 1.32 4.99 -4.11
C LYS A 70 1.00 5.95 -5.24
N PRO A 71 -0.14 6.66 -5.17
CA PRO A 71 -0.44 7.73 -6.08
C PRO A 71 0.51 8.92 -5.83
N GLN A 72 0.91 9.60 -6.90
CA GLN A 72 1.60 10.88 -6.83
C GLN A 72 0.59 11.98 -7.13
N VAL A 73 0.40 12.89 -6.20
CA VAL A 73 -0.40 14.10 -6.43
C VAL A 73 0.49 15.11 -7.12
N VAL A 74 0.31 15.27 -8.42
CA VAL A 74 1.12 16.20 -9.23
C VAL A 74 0.69 17.66 -8.99
N ALA A 75 -0.61 17.91 -8.88
CA ALA A 75 -1.18 19.22 -8.54
C ALA A 75 -2.53 19.03 -7.86
N PRO A 76 -2.80 19.74 -6.76
CA PRO A 76 -4.12 19.67 -6.14
C PRO A 76 -5.17 20.31 -7.07
N THR A 77 -6.27 19.59 -7.28
CA THR A 77 -7.45 20.04 -8.02
C THR A 77 -8.63 20.22 -7.07
N ALA A 78 -9.74 20.77 -7.57
CA ALA A 78 -10.98 20.86 -6.79
C ALA A 78 -11.43 19.48 -6.26
N ALA A 79 -11.21 18.41 -7.02
CA ALA A 79 -11.52 17.04 -6.60
C ALA A 79 -10.72 16.59 -5.37
N HIS A 80 -9.51 17.08 -5.16
CA HIS A 80 -8.74 16.79 -3.94
C HIS A 80 -9.33 17.48 -2.70
N ALA A 81 -9.91 18.67 -2.86
CA ALA A 81 -10.57 19.36 -1.76
C ALA A 81 -11.86 18.65 -1.31
N THR A 82 -12.65 18.13 -2.26
CA THR A 82 -13.86 17.36 -1.98
C THR A 82 -13.58 15.90 -1.63
N GLY A 83 -12.49 15.34 -2.16
CA GLY A 83 -12.13 13.93 -2.07
C GLY A 83 -12.86 13.04 -3.07
N PHE A 84 -13.59 13.63 -4.04
CA PHE A 84 -14.21 12.96 -5.17
C PHE A 84 -14.30 13.91 -6.36
N ALA A 85 -14.53 13.40 -7.55
CA ALA A 85 -14.86 14.17 -8.74
C ALA A 85 -16.22 13.73 -9.26
N ALA A 86 -17.06 14.67 -9.69
CA ALA A 86 -18.33 14.38 -10.32
C ALA A 86 -18.55 15.32 -11.53
N ALA A 87 -19.12 14.78 -12.58
CA ALA A 87 -19.62 15.48 -13.77
C ALA A 87 -21.08 15.09 -13.92
N ASP A 88 -21.95 15.75 -13.19
CA ASP A 88 -23.36 15.39 -13.03
C ASP A 88 -24.09 15.39 -14.37
N ASP A 89 -23.77 16.34 -15.27
CA ASP A 89 -24.34 16.42 -16.63
C ASP A 89 -24.00 15.19 -17.49
N HIS A 90 -22.93 14.48 -17.15
CA HIS A 90 -22.49 13.28 -17.86
C HIS A 90 -22.74 11.99 -17.10
N HIS A 91 -23.34 12.06 -15.92
CA HIS A 91 -23.57 10.91 -15.03
C HIS A 91 -22.28 10.11 -14.74
N ILE A 92 -21.14 10.80 -14.61
CA ILE A 92 -19.84 10.21 -14.32
C ILE A 92 -19.33 10.74 -12.98
N ALA A 93 -18.89 9.83 -12.13
CA ALA A 93 -18.25 10.19 -10.88
C ALA A 93 -17.08 9.27 -10.57
N LEU A 94 -16.06 9.80 -9.89
CA LEU A 94 -14.82 9.12 -9.54
C LEU A 94 -14.52 9.33 -8.06
N CYS A 95 -14.08 8.28 -7.39
CA CYS A 95 -13.53 8.33 -6.05
C CYS A 95 -12.31 7.39 -5.94
N GLY A 96 -11.46 7.63 -4.96
CA GLY A 96 -10.30 6.81 -4.70
C GLY A 96 -9.36 7.46 -3.68
N ASP A 97 -8.43 6.66 -3.15
CA ASP A 97 -7.42 7.11 -2.19
C ASP A 97 -6.53 8.24 -2.74
N TRP A 98 -6.25 8.22 -4.05
CA TRP A 98 -5.44 9.19 -4.78
C TRP A 98 -5.99 10.62 -4.76
N LEU A 99 -7.28 10.79 -4.43
CA LEU A 99 -7.91 12.12 -4.25
C LEU A 99 -7.68 12.70 -2.85
N LEU A 100 -7.11 11.93 -1.93
CA LEU A 100 -6.77 12.35 -0.57
C LEU A 100 -5.30 12.06 -0.26
N SER A 101 -4.99 11.16 0.69
CA SER A 101 -3.61 10.91 1.12
C SER A 101 -2.99 9.60 0.60
N GLY A 102 -3.71 8.84 -0.22
CA GLY A 102 -3.19 7.62 -0.85
C GLY A 102 -3.08 6.43 0.12
N ASP A 103 -4.03 6.29 1.02
CA ASP A 103 -4.13 5.19 1.99
C ASP A 103 -5.54 4.59 2.05
N LEU A 104 -5.71 3.50 2.77
CA LEU A 104 -6.98 2.79 2.89
C LEU A 104 -8.09 3.66 3.50
N ALA A 105 -7.75 4.49 4.49
CA ALA A 105 -8.71 5.40 5.12
C ALA A 105 -9.20 6.45 4.10
N SER A 106 -8.29 6.94 3.27
CA SER A 106 -8.58 7.87 2.17
C SER A 106 -9.50 7.26 1.12
N ALA A 107 -9.30 6.00 0.75
CA ALA A 107 -10.20 5.29 -0.16
C ALA A 107 -11.62 5.22 0.39
N TYR A 108 -11.77 4.85 1.68
CA TYR A 108 -13.06 4.80 2.35
C TYR A 108 -13.74 6.17 2.42
N LEU A 109 -13.02 7.19 2.88
CA LEU A 109 -13.55 8.56 3.02
C LEU A 109 -13.95 9.15 1.66
N SER A 110 -13.17 8.92 0.63
CA SER A 110 -13.47 9.36 -0.73
C SER A 110 -14.79 8.75 -1.22
N GLY A 111 -14.96 7.43 -1.06
CA GLY A 111 -16.21 6.74 -1.43
C GLY A 111 -17.41 7.22 -0.62
N GLN A 112 -17.25 7.44 0.70
CA GLN A 112 -18.31 7.96 1.57
C GLN A 112 -18.75 9.37 1.15
N ARG A 113 -17.81 10.25 0.83
CA ARG A 113 -18.11 11.62 0.38
C ARG A 113 -18.84 11.63 -0.95
N LEU A 114 -18.41 10.79 -1.90
CA LEU A 114 -19.12 10.63 -3.17
C LEU A 114 -20.54 10.11 -2.97
N ALA A 115 -20.74 9.08 -2.16
CA ALA A 115 -22.05 8.54 -1.86
C ALA A 115 -22.98 9.62 -1.25
N ALA A 116 -22.47 10.43 -0.31
CA ALA A 116 -23.22 11.54 0.27
C ALA A 116 -23.56 12.65 -0.74
N HIS A 117 -22.71 12.85 -1.76
CA HIS A 117 -23.01 13.77 -2.87
C HIS A 117 -24.15 13.24 -3.75
N LEU A 118 -24.04 11.99 -4.19
CA LEU A 118 -25.04 11.37 -5.09
C LEU A 118 -26.42 11.26 -4.42
N LEU A 119 -26.49 10.99 -3.14
CA LEU A 119 -27.77 10.92 -2.38
C LEU A 119 -28.50 12.26 -2.28
N LYS A 120 -27.82 13.39 -2.49
CA LYS A 120 -28.45 14.72 -2.52
C LYS A 120 -28.98 15.09 -3.91
N SER A 121 -28.52 14.37 -4.92
CA SER A 121 -28.88 14.60 -6.33
C SER A 121 -30.03 13.70 -6.79
N LEU A 122 -30.47 12.78 -5.95
CA LEU A 122 -31.64 11.91 -6.12
C LEU A 122 -32.90 12.56 -5.53
#